data_07d7bffad4b97e2abc1a32eaa5d26c04
#
_entry.id   07d7bffad4b97e2abc1a32eaa5d26c04
#
_cell.length_a   1.000
_cell.length_b   1.000
_cell.length_c   1.000
_cell.angle_alpha   90.00
_cell.angle_beta   90.00
_cell.angle_gamma   90.00
#
_symmetry.space_group_name_H-M   'P 1'
#
loop_
_entity.id
_entity.type
_entity.pdbx_description
1 polymer ?
#
loop_
_entity_poly.entity_id
_entity_poly.type
_entity_poly.pdbx_seq_one_letter_code
_entity_poly.pdbx_strand_id
1 'polypeptide(L)'
;MKNHLEQGVQSSCFEVRLESGRGQRTHEICVNPTSREILTDDWDEPPDQHGRHEFSDYAEFRGHRSPRQMKLFVNGSKVVDLHVLTLETAALDDSLLTAPFGAIERRMCAGIKHPVPVKTPDPLYPKSSSQNGMMGDTAVSMTVLTDGSVDNIQLVGSSTRAMDEATLQTLKSWRFKPAMCGTEAVVSDIEVVVSFRLR
;
A
#
# COMPACT_ATOMS: atom_id res chain seq x y z
N MET A 1 10.21 -12.56 24.16
CA MET A 1 8.92 -13.24 24.22
C MET A 1 8.20 -12.67 25.42
N LYS A 2 7.06 -12.04 25.23
CA LYS A 2 6.26 -11.42 26.30
C LYS A 2 4.97 -12.24 26.42
N ASN A 3 4.44 -12.37 27.65
CA ASN A 3 3.17 -13.03 27.87
C ASN A 3 2.11 -11.96 28.12
N HIS A 4 1.03 -11.98 27.36
CA HIS A 4 -0.09 -11.07 27.47
C HIS A 4 -1.40 -11.84 27.62
N LEU A 5 -2.45 -11.17 28.06
CA LEU A 5 -3.81 -11.71 28.07
C LEU A 5 -4.55 -11.10 26.88
N GLU A 6 -4.70 -11.88 25.81
CA GLU A 6 -5.41 -11.47 24.60
C GLU A 6 -6.74 -12.18 24.51
N GLN A 7 -7.84 -11.42 24.38
CA GLN A 7 -9.20 -11.96 24.29
C GLN A 7 -9.54 -12.96 25.41
N GLY A 8 -8.97 -12.76 26.62
CA GLY A 8 -9.16 -13.68 27.75
C GLY A 8 -8.30 -14.95 27.70
N VAL A 9 -7.40 -15.07 26.74
CA VAL A 9 -6.48 -16.21 26.56
C VAL A 9 -5.05 -15.75 26.86
N GLN A 10 -4.32 -16.56 27.63
CA GLN A 10 -2.89 -16.32 27.82
C GLN A 10 -2.16 -16.53 26.49
N SER A 11 -1.47 -15.51 26.01
CA SER A 11 -0.78 -15.51 24.73
C SER A 11 0.72 -15.39 24.90
N SER A 12 1.43 -15.82 23.87
CA SER A 12 2.88 -15.59 23.71
C SER A 12 3.10 -14.66 22.53
N CYS A 13 3.69 -13.48 22.77
CA CYS A 13 3.89 -12.46 21.76
C CYS A 13 5.36 -12.34 21.37
N PHE A 14 5.61 -12.05 20.10
CA PHE A 14 6.94 -11.86 19.52
C PHE A 14 6.91 -10.79 18.42
N GLU A 15 8.02 -10.09 18.29
CA GLU A 15 8.19 -9.09 17.25
C GLU A 15 8.69 -9.74 15.95
N VAL A 16 8.03 -9.39 14.84
CA VAL A 16 8.43 -9.75 13.48
C VAL A 16 8.78 -8.47 12.73
N ARG A 17 9.98 -8.42 12.16
CA ARG A 17 10.40 -7.31 11.32
C ARG A 17 10.20 -7.68 9.86
N LEU A 18 9.35 -6.90 9.18
CA LEU A 18 9.11 -7.05 7.76
C LEU A 18 9.87 -5.96 7.00
N GLU A 19 10.74 -6.38 6.10
CA GLU A 19 11.41 -5.47 5.19
C GLU A 19 10.58 -5.36 3.91
N SER A 20 10.11 -4.16 3.60
CA SER A 20 9.41 -3.86 2.36
C SER A 20 10.15 -2.74 1.63
N GLY A 21 9.90 -2.57 0.33
CA GLY A 21 10.45 -1.47 -0.45
C GLY A 21 10.06 -0.06 0.04
N ARG A 22 9.15 0.02 1.03
CA ARG A 22 8.71 1.25 1.70
C ARG A 22 9.33 1.47 3.09
N GLY A 23 10.27 0.61 3.50
CA GLY A 23 10.90 0.67 4.82
C GLY A 23 10.68 -0.57 5.67
N GLN A 24 11.19 -0.53 6.89
CA GLN A 24 11.07 -1.61 7.86
C GLN A 24 9.81 -1.38 8.71
N ARG A 25 8.95 -2.39 8.79
CA ARG A 25 7.79 -2.41 9.70
C ARG A 25 8.01 -3.47 10.76
N THR A 26 7.64 -3.15 11.98
CA THR A 26 7.64 -4.10 13.09
C THR A 26 6.22 -4.45 13.43
N HIS A 27 5.93 -5.76 13.48
CA HIS A 27 4.67 -6.33 13.91
C HIS A 27 4.87 -7.04 15.24
N GLU A 28 3.97 -6.85 16.19
CA GLU A 28 3.87 -7.70 17.39
C GLU A 28 2.76 -8.73 17.14
N ILE A 29 3.15 -10.00 17.00
CA ILE A 29 2.21 -11.10 16.75
C ILE A 29 2.05 -11.89 18.03
N CYS A 30 0.81 -12.04 18.50
CA CYS A 30 0.45 -12.82 19.67
C CYS A 30 -0.25 -14.11 19.26
N VAL A 31 0.19 -15.23 19.81
CA VAL A 31 -0.34 -16.56 19.51
C VAL A 31 -0.82 -17.26 20.77
N ASN A 32 -1.82 -18.11 20.63
CA ASN A 32 -2.18 -19.08 21.67
C ASN A 32 -1.07 -20.15 21.77
N PRO A 33 -0.38 -20.31 22.91
CA PRO A 33 0.73 -21.23 23.04
C PRO A 33 0.33 -22.71 22.91
N THR A 34 -0.95 -23.04 23.14
CA THR A 34 -1.46 -24.40 23.06
C THR A 34 -1.94 -24.74 21.66
N SER A 35 -2.84 -23.93 21.08
CA SER A 35 -3.42 -24.19 19.75
C SER A 35 -2.54 -23.67 18.61
N ARG A 36 -1.57 -22.79 18.90
CA ARG A 36 -0.70 -22.09 17.93
C ARG A 36 -1.44 -21.18 16.96
N GLU A 37 -2.68 -20.83 17.29
CA GLU A 37 -3.50 -19.88 16.53
C GLU A 37 -3.01 -18.46 16.79
N ILE A 38 -2.96 -17.63 15.75
CA ILE A 38 -2.69 -16.19 15.88
C ILE A 38 -3.91 -15.55 16.54
N LEU A 39 -3.71 -14.76 17.57
CA LEU A 39 -4.79 -14.03 18.26
C LEU A 39 -4.83 -12.58 17.78
N THR A 40 -3.66 -11.94 17.71
CA THR A 40 -3.53 -10.56 17.28
C THR A 40 -2.28 -10.34 16.44
N ASP A 41 -2.32 -9.30 15.61
CA ASP A 41 -1.20 -8.75 14.86
C ASP A 41 -1.29 -7.22 14.98
N ASP A 42 -0.37 -6.63 15.71
CA ASP A 42 -0.30 -5.20 15.98
C ASP A 42 0.88 -4.58 15.23
N TRP A 43 0.69 -3.41 14.63
CA TRP A 43 1.76 -2.66 13.96
C TRP A 43 1.55 -1.16 14.05
N ASP A 44 2.66 -0.42 13.94
CA ASP A 44 2.65 1.03 13.82
C ASP A 44 3.03 1.45 12.40
N GLU A 45 2.33 2.45 11.87
CA GLU A 45 2.62 3.09 10.60
C GLU A 45 2.80 4.60 10.79
N PRO A 46 3.97 5.16 10.44
CA PRO A 46 4.20 6.59 10.54
C PRO A 46 3.21 7.41 9.68
N PRO A 47 2.80 8.65 10.09
CA PRO A 47 3.32 9.31 11.29
C PRO A 47 2.67 8.88 12.61
N ASP A 48 1.41 8.46 12.64
CA ASP A 48 0.65 8.25 13.89
C ASP A 48 -0.43 7.16 13.76
N GLN A 49 -0.29 6.20 12.87
CA GLN A 49 -1.26 5.14 12.69
C GLN A 49 -0.86 3.88 13.46
N HIS A 50 -1.75 3.42 14.34
CA HIS A 50 -1.66 2.12 14.98
C HIS A 50 -2.72 1.20 14.37
N GLY A 51 -2.28 0.07 13.80
CA GLY A 51 -3.15 -0.96 13.26
C GLY A 51 -3.14 -2.21 14.14
N ARG A 52 -4.30 -2.86 14.28
CA ARG A 52 -4.44 -4.11 15.00
C ARG A 52 -5.42 -5.02 14.28
N HIS A 53 -4.98 -6.23 13.92
CA HIS A 53 -5.88 -7.32 13.58
C HIS A 53 -6.20 -8.18 14.81
N GLU A 54 -7.44 -8.61 14.92
CA GLU A 54 -7.86 -9.64 15.87
C GLU A 54 -8.43 -10.83 15.09
N PHE A 55 -8.01 -12.03 15.48
CA PHE A 55 -8.43 -13.29 14.86
C PHE A 55 -9.11 -14.19 15.90
N SER A 56 -10.25 -14.77 15.54
CA SER A 56 -11.01 -15.66 16.42
C SER A 56 -11.89 -16.64 15.64
N ASP A 57 -12.62 -17.48 16.35
CA ASP A 57 -13.51 -18.51 15.78
C ASP A 57 -12.81 -19.40 14.73
N TYR A 58 -11.73 -20.05 15.16
CA TYR A 58 -10.91 -20.89 14.29
C TYR A 58 -11.63 -22.19 13.93
N ALA A 59 -11.71 -22.50 12.65
CA ALA A 59 -12.21 -23.76 12.11
C ALA A 59 -11.13 -24.50 11.32
N GLU A 60 -11.26 -25.82 11.25
CA GLU A 60 -10.38 -26.64 10.41
C GLU A 60 -10.86 -26.62 8.96
N PHE A 61 -9.91 -26.37 8.05
CA PHE A 61 -10.15 -26.46 6.62
C PHE A 61 -8.91 -27.04 5.94
N ARG A 62 -9.06 -28.21 5.29
CA ARG A 62 -8.00 -28.93 4.57
C ARG A 62 -6.74 -29.18 5.40
N GLY A 63 -6.91 -29.54 6.68
CA GLY A 63 -5.80 -29.80 7.59
C GLY A 63 -5.13 -28.55 8.18
N HIS A 64 -5.67 -27.36 7.92
CA HIS A 64 -5.19 -26.08 8.48
C HIS A 64 -6.26 -25.43 9.35
N ARG A 65 -5.83 -24.80 10.42
CA ARG A 65 -6.70 -23.97 11.25
C ARG A 65 -6.79 -22.57 10.63
N SER A 66 -8.00 -22.12 10.30
CA SER A 66 -8.27 -20.82 9.69
C SER A 66 -9.24 -20.01 10.54
N PRO A 67 -8.99 -18.71 10.79
CA PRO A 67 -9.91 -17.88 11.54
C PRO A 67 -11.17 -17.62 10.70
N ARG A 68 -12.32 -17.71 11.32
CA ARG A 68 -13.62 -17.37 10.72
C ARG A 68 -14.07 -15.96 11.07
N GLN A 69 -13.50 -15.38 12.11
CA GLN A 69 -13.72 -13.98 12.44
C GLN A 69 -12.40 -13.23 12.41
N MET A 70 -12.37 -12.11 11.68
CA MET A 70 -11.25 -11.20 11.60
C MET A 70 -11.76 -9.78 11.78
N LYS A 71 -11.10 -9.02 12.66
CA LYS A 71 -11.41 -7.60 12.87
C LYS A 71 -10.16 -6.77 12.63
N LEU A 72 -10.33 -5.61 12.02
CA LEU A 72 -9.27 -4.62 11.88
C LEU A 72 -9.66 -3.37 12.66
N PHE A 73 -8.74 -2.93 13.47
CA PHE A 73 -8.80 -1.65 14.18
C PHE A 73 -7.73 -0.72 13.66
N VAL A 74 -8.06 0.56 13.54
CA VAL A 74 -7.11 1.64 13.24
C VAL A 74 -7.29 2.70 14.32
N ASN A 75 -6.21 3.01 15.03
CA ASN A 75 -6.22 3.93 16.18
C ASN A 75 -7.34 3.62 17.19
N GLY A 76 -7.53 2.33 17.49
CA GLY A 76 -8.54 1.84 18.40
C GLY A 76 -9.98 1.80 17.87
N SER A 77 -10.23 2.33 16.67
CA SER A 77 -11.56 2.28 16.04
C SER A 77 -11.68 1.06 15.13
N LYS A 78 -12.74 0.26 15.31
CA LYS A 78 -12.99 -0.89 14.45
C LYS A 78 -13.43 -0.43 13.05
N VAL A 79 -12.64 -0.75 12.01
CA VAL A 79 -12.89 -0.36 10.61
C VAL A 79 -13.34 -1.53 9.73
N VAL A 80 -13.00 -2.78 10.12
CA VAL A 80 -13.45 -3.99 9.43
C VAL A 80 -13.92 -5.01 10.45
N ASP A 81 -15.01 -5.71 10.14
CA ASP A 81 -15.48 -6.90 10.86
C ASP A 81 -15.89 -7.93 9.81
N LEU A 82 -15.05 -8.96 9.65
CA LEU A 82 -15.22 -9.99 8.63
C LEU A 82 -15.62 -11.30 9.30
N HIS A 83 -16.73 -11.90 8.84
CA HIS A 83 -17.15 -13.24 9.21
C HIS A 83 -17.12 -14.16 7.99
N VAL A 84 -16.36 -15.25 8.07
CA VAL A 84 -16.35 -16.30 7.07
C VAL A 84 -17.47 -17.29 7.40
N LEU A 85 -18.53 -17.27 6.61
CA LEU A 85 -19.69 -18.15 6.82
C LEU A 85 -19.42 -19.58 6.33
N THR A 86 -18.78 -19.71 5.17
CA THR A 86 -18.45 -21.01 4.55
C THR A 86 -17.03 -20.99 4.01
N LEU A 87 -16.35 -22.14 4.12
CA LEU A 87 -15.08 -22.45 3.46
C LEU A 87 -15.29 -23.71 2.63
N GLU A 88 -15.22 -23.57 1.33
CA GLU A 88 -15.48 -24.66 0.39
C GLU A 88 -14.31 -24.81 -0.60
N THR A 89 -14.07 -26.04 -1.03
CA THR A 89 -13.17 -26.27 -2.17
C THR A 89 -13.96 -26.03 -3.45
N ALA A 90 -13.54 -25.06 -4.24
CA ALA A 90 -14.06 -24.87 -5.59
C ALA A 90 -13.02 -25.33 -6.62
N ALA A 91 -13.51 -25.85 -7.75
CA ALA A 91 -12.65 -25.93 -8.93
C ALA A 91 -12.24 -24.51 -9.33
N LEU A 92 -10.95 -24.31 -9.54
CA LEU A 92 -10.47 -23.00 -10.03
C LEU A 92 -11.02 -22.78 -11.43
N ASP A 93 -11.75 -21.71 -11.62
CA ASP A 93 -12.13 -21.25 -12.95
C ASP A 93 -10.95 -20.45 -13.52
N ASP A 94 -10.25 -21.01 -14.50
CA ASP A 94 -9.09 -20.36 -15.12
C ASP A 94 -9.44 -18.98 -15.71
N SER A 95 -10.71 -18.75 -16.04
CA SER A 95 -11.17 -17.44 -16.52
C SER A 95 -11.03 -16.34 -15.46
N LEU A 96 -11.15 -16.68 -14.17
CA LEU A 96 -10.95 -15.75 -13.05
C LEU A 96 -9.48 -15.39 -12.84
N LEU A 97 -8.56 -16.21 -13.35
CA LEU A 97 -7.11 -16.00 -13.27
C LEU A 97 -6.55 -15.34 -14.54
N THR A 98 -7.38 -15.17 -15.57
CA THR A 98 -6.97 -14.50 -16.81
C THR A 98 -6.97 -12.99 -16.57
N ALA A 99 -5.82 -12.37 -16.76
CA ALA A 99 -5.71 -10.92 -16.66
C ALA A 99 -6.65 -10.23 -17.68
N PRO A 100 -7.45 -9.22 -17.28
CA PRO A 100 -8.31 -8.52 -18.21
C PRO A 100 -7.49 -7.80 -19.28
N PHE A 101 -8.12 -7.53 -20.43
CA PHE A 101 -7.47 -6.76 -21.48
C PHE A 101 -6.97 -5.40 -20.96
N GLY A 102 -5.72 -5.08 -21.23
CA GLY A 102 -5.07 -3.86 -20.72
C GLY A 102 -4.49 -3.96 -19.31
N ALA A 103 -4.55 -5.14 -18.68
CA ALA A 103 -3.87 -5.33 -17.40
C ALA A 103 -2.36 -5.12 -17.53
N ILE A 104 -1.77 -4.42 -16.56
CA ILE A 104 -0.34 -4.12 -16.52
C ILE A 104 0.35 -5.16 -15.64
N GLU A 105 1.28 -5.92 -16.23
CA GLU A 105 2.11 -6.86 -15.48
C GLU A 105 3.13 -6.11 -14.62
N ARG A 106 3.15 -6.39 -13.32
CA ARG A 106 4.16 -5.89 -12.38
C ARG A 106 5.06 -7.03 -11.94
N ARG A 107 6.34 -6.98 -12.31
CA ARG A 107 7.31 -7.98 -11.91
C ARG A 107 7.99 -7.61 -10.59
N MET A 108 8.01 -8.55 -9.67
CA MET A 108 8.87 -8.51 -8.48
C MET A 108 10.30 -8.89 -8.89
N CYS A 109 11.24 -8.00 -8.63
CA CYS A 109 12.63 -8.18 -9.06
C CYS A 109 13.60 -7.80 -7.94
N ALA A 110 14.45 -8.73 -7.56
CA ALA A 110 15.52 -8.41 -6.62
C ALA A 110 16.53 -7.46 -7.29
N GLY A 111 16.82 -6.32 -6.64
CA GLY A 111 17.76 -5.32 -7.18
C GLY A 111 17.21 -4.48 -8.33
N ILE A 112 15.89 -4.21 -8.33
CA ILE A 112 15.27 -3.30 -9.29
C ILE A 112 15.96 -1.94 -9.27
N LYS A 113 16.29 -1.40 -10.44
CA LYS A 113 16.74 -0.02 -10.62
C LYS A 113 15.51 0.84 -10.84
N HIS A 114 15.34 1.83 -9.98
CA HIS A 114 14.18 2.74 -10.04
C HIS A 114 14.16 3.59 -11.31
N PRO A 115 12.98 4.09 -11.72
CA PRO A 115 12.87 5.01 -12.83
C PRO A 115 13.67 6.29 -12.61
N VAL A 116 14.24 6.83 -13.69
CA VAL A 116 15.02 8.07 -13.65
C VAL A 116 14.31 9.13 -14.50
N PRO A 117 14.04 10.34 -13.95
CA PRO A 117 13.39 11.42 -14.69
C PRO A 117 14.24 11.85 -15.90
N VAL A 118 13.60 12.04 -17.06
CA VAL A 118 14.22 12.51 -18.31
C VAL A 118 13.64 13.86 -18.71
N LYS A 119 12.32 13.99 -18.65
CA LYS A 119 11.60 15.23 -18.95
C LYS A 119 10.48 15.39 -17.92
N THR A 120 10.66 16.28 -16.98
CA THR A 120 9.73 16.53 -15.87
C THR A 120 9.50 18.03 -15.71
N PRO A 121 8.79 18.70 -16.68
CA PRO A 121 8.52 20.12 -16.56
C PRO A 121 7.70 20.43 -15.31
N ASP A 122 8.00 21.56 -14.67
CA ASP A 122 7.23 22.04 -13.54
C ASP A 122 5.81 22.44 -13.95
N PRO A 123 4.78 22.15 -13.12
CA PRO A 123 3.45 22.67 -13.31
C PRO A 123 3.43 24.22 -13.24
N LEU A 124 2.58 24.82 -14.09
CA LEU A 124 2.35 26.25 -14.00
C LEU A 124 1.66 26.61 -12.68
N TYR A 125 2.19 27.59 -11.98
CA TYR A 125 1.58 28.12 -10.77
C TYR A 125 0.21 28.74 -11.10
N PRO A 126 -0.91 28.24 -10.53
CA PRO A 126 -2.23 28.81 -10.84
C PRO A 126 -2.32 30.29 -10.42
N LYS A 127 -2.79 31.16 -11.30
CA LYS A 127 -2.89 32.60 -11.02
C LYS A 127 -3.70 32.91 -9.78
N SER A 128 -4.83 32.20 -9.58
CA SER A 128 -5.69 32.36 -8.40
C SER A 128 -4.94 32.03 -7.10
N SER A 129 -4.10 31.01 -7.12
CA SER A 129 -3.32 30.62 -5.94
C SER A 129 -2.16 31.58 -5.68
N SER A 130 -1.43 32.01 -6.72
CA SER A 130 -0.30 32.92 -6.57
C SER A 130 -0.74 34.32 -6.14
N GLN A 131 -1.84 34.85 -6.65
CA GLN A 131 -2.40 36.15 -6.25
C GLN A 131 -2.89 36.17 -4.79
N ASN A 132 -3.33 35.05 -4.26
CA ASN A 132 -3.78 34.90 -2.88
C ASN A 132 -2.67 34.42 -1.92
N GLY A 133 -1.42 34.39 -2.36
CA GLY A 133 -0.31 33.97 -1.51
C GLY A 133 -0.35 32.49 -1.08
N MET A 134 -1.14 31.65 -1.76
CA MET A 134 -1.32 30.24 -1.40
C MET A 134 -0.11 29.42 -1.80
N MET A 135 0.47 28.68 -0.88
CA MET A 135 1.52 27.69 -1.11
C MET A 135 1.01 26.31 -0.68
N GLY A 136 1.63 25.25 -1.20
CA GLY A 136 1.23 23.89 -0.82
C GLY A 136 2.01 22.82 -1.58
N ASP A 137 1.79 21.58 -1.14
CA ASP A 137 2.38 20.39 -1.72
C ASP A 137 1.26 19.47 -2.23
N THR A 138 1.40 19.01 -3.47
CA THR A 138 0.50 18.03 -4.09
C THR A 138 1.25 16.73 -4.24
N ALA A 139 0.83 15.67 -3.54
CA ALA A 139 1.41 14.35 -3.66
C ALA A 139 0.61 13.49 -4.63
N VAL A 140 1.31 12.80 -5.53
CA VAL A 140 0.71 12.02 -6.61
C VAL A 140 1.42 10.68 -6.73
N SER A 141 0.64 9.61 -6.79
CA SER A 141 1.09 8.28 -7.18
C SER A 141 0.87 8.11 -8.69
N MET A 142 1.82 7.48 -9.39
CA MET A 142 1.70 7.18 -10.81
C MET A 142 2.50 5.92 -11.19
N THR A 143 2.13 5.32 -12.31
CA THR A 143 2.80 4.18 -12.90
C THR A 143 3.73 4.64 -14.02
N VAL A 144 5.01 4.28 -13.96
CA VAL A 144 5.95 4.44 -15.08
C VAL A 144 5.96 3.16 -15.91
N LEU A 145 5.59 3.29 -17.17
CA LEU A 145 5.54 2.18 -18.14
C LEU A 145 6.94 1.83 -18.68
N THR A 146 7.04 0.71 -19.38
CA THR A 146 8.31 0.22 -19.94
C THR A 146 8.89 1.12 -21.04
N ASP A 147 8.07 1.96 -21.64
CA ASP A 147 8.51 2.98 -22.62
C ASP A 147 8.90 4.33 -21.95
N GLY A 148 8.80 4.40 -20.60
CA GLY A 148 9.07 5.60 -19.82
C GLY A 148 7.95 6.63 -19.78
N SER A 149 6.80 6.36 -20.39
CA SER A 149 5.59 7.17 -20.22
C SER A 149 4.95 6.95 -18.85
N VAL A 150 4.07 7.85 -18.44
CA VAL A 150 3.36 7.74 -17.15
C VAL A 150 1.89 7.42 -17.41
N ASP A 151 1.32 6.61 -16.51
CA ASP A 151 -0.08 6.20 -16.52
C ASP A 151 -0.62 6.13 -15.08
N ASN A 152 -1.91 5.86 -14.92
CA ASN A 152 -2.59 5.68 -13.64
C ASN A 152 -2.22 6.76 -12.60
N ILE A 153 -2.30 8.03 -13.03
CA ILE A 153 -1.93 9.19 -12.19
C ILE A 153 -3.05 9.43 -11.17
N GLN A 154 -2.75 9.29 -9.88
CA GLN A 154 -3.70 9.41 -8.78
C GLN A 154 -3.21 10.41 -7.74
N LEU A 155 -4.10 11.31 -7.32
CA LEU A 155 -3.85 12.23 -6.21
C LEU A 155 -3.87 11.44 -4.89
N VAL A 156 -2.77 11.51 -4.13
CA VAL A 156 -2.65 10.88 -2.80
C VAL A 156 -2.51 11.90 -1.66
N GLY A 157 -2.14 13.14 -1.99
CA GLY A 157 -2.12 14.26 -1.06
C GLY A 157 -2.50 15.54 -1.79
N SER A 158 -3.48 16.27 -1.25
CA SER A 158 -4.05 17.48 -1.87
C SER A 158 -3.53 18.75 -1.21
N SER A 159 -3.29 19.78 -2.00
CA SER A 159 -3.04 21.16 -1.53
C SER A 159 -4.25 22.05 -1.75
N THR A 160 -4.42 22.58 -2.97
CA THR A 160 -5.62 23.28 -3.41
C THR A 160 -6.07 22.68 -4.73
N ARG A 161 -7.37 22.73 -5.01
CA ARG A 161 -7.93 22.18 -6.25
C ARG A 161 -7.21 22.69 -7.51
N ALA A 162 -6.87 23.98 -7.56
CA ALA A 162 -6.19 24.57 -8.71
C ALA A 162 -4.76 24.04 -8.88
N MET A 163 -4.01 23.86 -7.77
CA MET A 163 -2.65 23.28 -7.79
C MET A 163 -2.70 21.80 -8.15
N ASP A 164 -3.67 21.06 -7.62
CA ASP A 164 -3.86 19.64 -7.91
C ASP A 164 -4.16 19.43 -9.40
N GLU A 165 -5.08 20.21 -9.98
CA GLU A 165 -5.42 20.16 -11.40
C GLU A 165 -4.21 20.50 -12.28
N ALA A 166 -3.44 21.56 -11.93
CA ALA A 166 -2.23 21.93 -12.66
C ALA A 166 -1.17 20.82 -12.61
N THR A 167 -0.99 20.19 -11.46
CA THR A 167 -0.09 19.05 -11.26
C THR A 167 -0.52 17.87 -12.13
N LEU A 168 -1.75 17.38 -11.98
CA LEU A 168 -2.26 16.22 -12.72
C LEU A 168 -2.19 16.39 -14.24
N GLN A 169 -2.42 17.62 -14.73
CA GLN A 169 -2.28 17.93 -16.15
C GLN A 169 -0.83 17.83 -16.64
N THR A 170 0.10 18.39 -15.87
CA THR A 170 1.51 18.46 -16.26
C THR A 170 2.18 17.11 -16.24
N LEU A 171 1.87 16.28 -15.22
CA LEU A 171 2.44 14.94 -15.05
C LEU A 171 2.20 14.03 -16.27
N LYS A 172 1.13 14.19 -17.00
CA LYS A 172 0.86 13.43 -18.24
C LYS A 172 1.96 13.59 -19.30
N SER A 173 2.68 14.71 -19.26
CA SER A 173 3.79 15.01 -20.18
C SER A 173 5.15 14.52 -19.68
N TRP A 174 5.22 14.03 -18.45
CA TRP A 174 6.47 13.57 -17.86
C TRP A 174 6.99 12.31 -18.57
N ARG A 175 8.31 12.17 -18.61
CA ARG A 175 8.98 11.02 -19.20
C ARG A 175 10.12 10.59 -18.34
N PHE A 176 10.30 9.28 -18.21
CA PHE A 176 11.32 8.64 -17.41
C PHE A 176 12.12 7.64 -18.24
N LYS A 177 13.34 7.34 -17.83
CA LYS A 177 13.91 6.03 -18.13
C LYS A 177 13.16 5.03 -17.25
N PRO A 178 12.62 3.93 -17.79
CA PRO A 178 11.83 2.98 -17.02
C PRO A 178 12.66 2.30 -15.92
N ALA A 179 11.98 1.69 -14.97
CA ALA A 179 12.63 0.79 -14.03
C ALA A 179 13.24 -0.40 -14.77
N MET A 180 14.36 -0.90 -14.27
CA MET A 180 15.09 -2.01 -14.90
C MET A 180 15.24 -3.20 -13.95
N CYS A 181 14.90 -4.38 -14.43
CA CYS A 181 15.18 -5.66 -13.82
C CYS A 181 16.32 -6.33 -14.59
N GLY A 182 17.55 -6.14 -14.14
CA GLY A 182 18.72 -6.49 -14.94
C GLY A 182 18.80 -5.64 -16.22
N THR A 183 18.60 -6.27 -17.38
CA THR A 183 18.58 -5.60 -18.69
C THR A 183 17.18 -5.35 -19.24
N GLU A 184 16.14 -5.80 -18.55
CA GLU A 184 14.75 -5.71 -19.00
C GLU A 184 14.06 -4.50 -18.37
N ALA A 185 13.34 -3.70 -19.17
CA ALA A 185 12.50 -2.63 -18.69
C ALA A 185 11.24 -3.21 -18.06
N VAL A 186 10.89 -2.73 -16.85
CA VAL A 186 9.71 -3.18 -16.13
C VAL A 186 8.85 -2.00 -15.69
N VAL A 187 7.56 -2.26 -15.54
CA VAL A 187 6.61 -1.29 -15.01
C VAL A 187 6.87 -1.09 -13.51
N SER A 188 6.76 0.14 -13.04
CA SER A 188 6.92 0.45 -11.62
C SER A 188 6.04 1.62 -11.20
N ASP A 189 5.55 1.57 -9.97
CA ASP A 189 4.84 2.68 -9.37
C ASP A 189 5.82 3.59 -8.61
N ILE A 190 5.60 4.89 -8.72
CA ILE A 190 6.35 5.91 -8.00
C ILE A 190 5.39 6.93 -7.37
N GLU A 191 5.84 7.56 -6.31
CA GLU A 191 5.17 8.69 -5.70
C GLU A 191 6.05 9.93 -5.82
N VAL A 192 5.45 11.06 -6.17
CA VAL A 192 6.12 12.33 -6.31
C VAL A 192 5.37 13.42 -5.56
N VAL A 193 6.11 14.38 -5.02
CA VAL A 193 5.54 15.57 -4.39
C VAL A 193 5.93 16.78 -5.23
N VAL A 194 4.92 17.53 -5.66
CA VAL A 194 5.07 18.78 -6.37
C VAL A 194 4.82 19.94 -5.41
N SER A 195 5.83 20.75 -5.19
CA SER A 195 5.79 21.88 -4.25
C SER A 195 5.55 23.20 -4.98
N PHE A 196 4.51 23.91 -4.58
CA PHE A 196 4.22 25.27 -5.02
C PHE A 196 4.71 26.25 -3.95
N ARG A 197 5.72 27.07 -4.30
CA ARG A 197 6.31 28.08 -3.43
C ARG A 197 6.34 29.43 -4.14
N LEU A 198 6.01 30.51 -3.44
CA LEU A 198 6.16 31.88 -3.94
C LEU A 198 7.65 32.27 -3.86
N ARG A 199 8.12 32.91 -4.88
CA ARG A 199 9.46 33.48 -4.92
C ARG A 199 9.43 34.96 -4.53
#